data_92406723a7c7dd122171a404805f941a
#
_entry.id   92406723a7c7dd122171a404805f941a
#
_cell.length_a   1.000
_cell.length_b   1.000
_cell.length_c   1.000
_cell.angle_alpha   90.00
_cell.angle_beta   90.00
_cell.angle_gamma   90.00
#
_symmetry.space_group_name_H-M   'P 1'
#
loop_
_entity.id
_entity.type
_entity.pdbx_description
1 polymer ?
#
loop_
_entity_poly.entity_id
_entity_poly.type
_entity_poly.pdbx_seq_one_letter_code
_entity_poly.pdbx_strand_id
1 'polypeptide(L)'
;MTPDTPGREVEIVRAGPLTTVQDRGRPGYAHLGVGRSGALDQPAHRLANLLVGNPPGAATLETTIGGVALRALDGPVVVSVCGAVAPVHVDGRPAAWAAPVYVPTGAVLEVGPAVSGVRSYVAIAGGLLAELVLGSRSTDLLSGLGPAPLRDGDRLAVAPLPSAFPAVDPTPVSAPADSLIELAVLPGPRAEHFGAEAWRTLTRAEYRVQDQSNRIALRLGGPVLARQGPDSIPSEGAILGALQVPADGLPILFLADHPPTGGYPVIGVVPDEALHHAAQAGPGTRVRFRAANLGGPGIAHL
;
A
#
# COMPACT_ATOMS: atom_id res chain seq x y z
N MET A 1 9.53 2.51 34.93
CA MET A 1 8.20 3.10 34.70
C MET A 1 8.39 4.60 34.69
N THR A 2 8.49 5.23 33.53
CA THR A 2 8.43 6.69 33.36
C THR A 2 6.98 7.12 33.49
N PRO A 3 6.68 8.24 34.19
CA PRO A 3 5.31 8.67 34.39
C PRO A 3 4.63 8.98 33.09
N ASP A 4 3.33 8.59 32.99
CA ASP A 4 2.39 8.88 31.94
C ASP A 4 2.47 10.36 31.54
N THR A 5 3.18 10.65 30.46
CA THR A 5 2.86 11.84 29.69
C THR A 5 1.54 11.50 28.99
N PRO A 6 0.45 12.24 29.24
CA PRO A 6 -0.82 11.97 28.60
C PRO A 6 -0.58 11.95 27.10
N GLY A 7 -0.80 10.78 26.48
CA GLY A 7 -0.65 10.60 25.06
C GLY A 7 -1.67 11.49 24.35
N ARG A 8 -1.25 12.14 23.27
CA ARG A 8 -2.19 12.83 22.39
C ARG A 8 -3.07 11.80 21.72
N GLU A 9 -4.31 12.14 21.48
CA GLU A 9 -5.26 11.32 20.74
C GLU A 9 -5.80 12.06 19.51
N VAL A 10 -6.13 11.29 18.50
CA VAL A 10 -6.93 11.74 17.37
C VAL A 10 -8.18 10.88 17.26
N GLU A 11 -9.29 11.51 16.90
CA GLU A 11 -10.56 10.83 16.61
C GLU A 11 -10.75 10.73 15.10
N ILE A 12 -11.17 9.56 14.62
CA ILE A 12 -11.60 9.37 13.24
C ILE A 12 -13.03 9.90 13.10
N VAL A 13 -13.15 11.12 12.61
CA VAL A 13 -14.48 11.75 12.38
C VAL A 13 -15.21 11.06 11.24
N ARG A 14 -14.46 10.64 10.23
CA ARG A 14 -14.96 9.87 9.08
C ARG A 14 -13.83 8.95 8.59
N ALA A 15 -14.11 7.67 8.51
CA ALA A 15 -13.13 6.67 8.06
C ALA A 15 -12.99 6.62 6.52
N GLY A 16 -14.01 7.07 5.78
CA GLY A 16 -14.05 6.89 4.33
C GLY A 16 -14.34 5.43 3.92
N PRO A 17 -14.19 5.08 2.64
CA PRO A 17 -14.49 3.74 2.14
C PRO A 17 -13.67 2.63 2.78
N LEU A 18 -12.38 2.88 3.03
CA LEU A 18 -11.48 1.97 3.72
C LEU A 18 -10.28 2.74 4.23
N THR A 19 -10.11 2.77 5.55
CA THR A 19 -8.90 3.30 6.20
C THR A 19 -8.37 2.28 7.20
N THR A 20 -7.07 2.00 7.11
CA THR A 20 -6.37 1.00 7.94
C THR A 20 -5.09 1.60 8.52
N VAL A 21 -4.63 1.05 9.65
CA VAL A 21 -3.30 1.35 10.18
C VAL A 21 -2.29 0.51 9.42
N GLN A 22 -1.24 1.13 8.89
CA GLN A 22 -0.19 0.44 8.13
C GLN A 22 1.20 0.93 8.53
N ASP A 23 2.13 -0.02 8.65
CA ASP A 23 3.55 0.22 8.80
C ASP A 23 4.34 -0.54 7.70
N ARG A 24 5.53 -1.03 7.99
CA ARG A 24 6.33 -1.81 7.03
C ARG A 24 5.86 -3.27 6.88
N GLY A 25 4.86 -3.69 7.65
CA GLY A 25 4.38 -5.06 7.69
C GLY A 25 5.23 -5.98 8.57
N ARG A 26 4.91 -7.29 8.52
CA ARG A 26 5.49 -8.36 9.33
C ARG A 26 6.20 -9.43 8.48
N PRO A 27 7.35 -9.12 7.84
CA PRO A 27 8.10 -10.09 7.05
C PRO A 27 8.67 -11.22 7.94
N GLY A 28 8.90 -12.39 7.36
CA GLY A 28 9.57 -13.51 8.04
C GLY A 28 8.65 -14.55 8.66
N TYR A 29 7.32 -14.37 8.66
CA TYR A 29 6.37 -15.26 9.31
C TYR A 29 5.61 -16.17 8.33
N ALA A 30 6.01 -16.24 7.06
CA ALA A 30 5.36 -17.09 6.06
C ALA A 30 5.35 -18.57 6.46
N HIS A 31 6.38 -19.07 7.17
CA HIS A 31 6.48 -20.41 7.69
C HIS A 31 5.40 -20.74 8.75
N LEU A 32 4.76 -19.73 9.34
CA LEU A 32 3.61 -19.86 10.25
C LEU A 32 2.27 -19.62 9.53
N GLY A 33 2.28 -19.49 8.20
CA GLY A 33 1.08 -19.15 7.43
C GLY A 33 0.63 -17.70 7.56
N VAL A 34 1.52 -16.80 7.99
CA VAL A 34 1.21 -15.37 8.18
C VAL A 34 1.75 -14.54 7.01
N GLY A 35 0.86 -13.79 6.38
CA GLY A 35 1.19 -12.85 5.30
C GLY A 35 2.02 -11.65 5.80
N ARG A 36 2.71 -10.99 4.88
CA ARG A 36 3.56 -9.84 5.17
C ARG A 36 2.76 -8.61 5.59
N SER A 37 1.65 -8.31 4.89
CA SER A 37 0.87 -7.06 5.06
C SER A 37 1.73 -5.79 4.93
N GLY A 38 1.33 -4.66 5.52
CA GLY A 38 2.05 -3.39 5.46
C GLY A 38 1.52 -2.44 4.39
N ALA A 39 2.04 -1.22 4.39
CA ALA A 39 1.70 -0.20 3.42
C ALA A 39 1.96 -0.69 1.99
N LEU A 40 1.00 -0.51 1.08
CA LEU A 40 1.13 -0.96 -0.31
C LEU A 40 2.09 -0.09 -1.11
N ASP A 41 2.03 1.24 -0.91
CA ASP A 41 2.97 2.19 -1.49
C ASP A 41 4.00 2.59 -0.42
N GLN A 42 5.02 1.75 -0.26
CA GLN A 42 6.08 1.95 0.74
C GLN A 42 6.84 3.29 0.55
N PRO A 43 7.17 3.75 -0.67
CA PRO A 43 7.75 5.07 -0.87
C PRO A 43 6.89 6.22 -0.33
N ALA A 44 5.59 6.24 -0.63
CA ALA A 44 4.68 7.28 -0.15
C ALA A 44 4.48 7.23 1.38
N HIS A 45 4.32 6.03 1.94
CA HIS A 45 4.27 5.80 3.40
C HIS A 45 5.54 6.34 4.08
N ARG A 46 6.72 6.00 3.55
CA ARG A 46 8.01 6.47 4.07
C ARG A 46 8.13 7.98 4.00
N LEU A 47 7.76 8.58 2.86
CA LEU A 47 7.82 10.02 2.67
C LEU A 47 6.90 10.74 3.67
N ALA A 48 5.66 10.27 3.84
CA ALA A 48 4.74 10.84 4.81
C ALA A 48 5.36 10.89 6.21
N ASN A 49 5.98 9.80 6.67
CA ASN A 49 6.65 9.74 7.96
C ASN A 49 7.85 10.71 8.06
N LEU A 50 8.69 10.76 7.04
CA LEU A 50 9.87 11.63 7.03
C LEU A 50 9.48 13.11 7.12
N LEU A 51 8.41 13.54 6.43
CA LEU A 51 7.94 14.92 6.44
C LEU A 51 7.52 15.41 7.83
N VAL A 52 7.08 14.53 8.70
CA VAL A 52 6.70 14.87 10.08
C VAL A 52 7.73 14.43 11.13
N GLY A 53 8.95 14.07 10.70
CA GLY A 53 10.04 13.70 11.60
C GLY A 53 9.91 12.33 12.25
N ASN A 54 9.05 11.47 11.73
CA ASN A 54 8.92 10.10 12.22
C ASN A 54 10.01 9.18 11.64
N PRO A 55 10.35 8.09 12.35
CA PRO A 55 11.06 6.98 11.70
C PRO A 55 10.34 6.50 10.45
N PRO A 56 11.04 6.12 9.37
CA PRO A 56 10.43 5.75 8.08
C PRO A 56 9.43 4.58 8.15
N GLY A 57 9.46 3.81 9.21
CA GLY A 57 8.56 2.67 9.43
C GLY A 57 7.51 2.90 10.50
N ALA A 58 7.32 4.13 10.98
CA ALA A 58 6.24 4.42 11.93
C ALA A 58 4.87 4.16 11.27
N ALA A 59 3.90 3.75 12.10
CA ALA A 59 2.56 3.47 11.58
C ALA A 59 1.86 4.75 11.10
N THR A 60 1.18 4.64 9.96
CA THR A 60 0.37 5.68 9.34
C THR A 60 -1.05 5.18 9.10
N LEU A 61 -1.97 6.08 8.75
CA LEU A 61 -3.22 5.66 8.12
C LEU A 61 -2.99 5.49 6.62
N GLU A 62 -3.44 4.36 6.06
CA GLU A 62 -3.61 4.16 4.63
C GLU A 62 -5.10 4.27 4.32
N THR A 63 -5.51 5.30 3.56
CA THR A 63 -6.88 5.47 3.12
C THR A 63 -7.01 5.21 1.63
N THR A 64 -8.02 4.43 1.23
CA THR A 64 -8.30 4.04 -0.16
C THR A 64 -9.37 4.95 -0.75
N ILE A 65 -9.09 5.55 -1.92
CA ILE A 65 -9.94 6.51 -2.63
C ILE A 65 -10.08 7.85 -1.89
N GLY A 66 -9.63 7.93 -0.63
CA GLY A 66 -9.71 9.13 0.21
C GLY A 66 -10.94 9.16 1.11
N GLY A 67 -11.24 10.33 1.61
CA GLY A 67 -12.42 10.55 2.43
C GLY A 67 -12.22 10.41 3.94
N VAL A 68 -10.99 10.14 4.41
CA VAL A 68 -10.71 10.13 5.85
C VAL A 68 -10.72 11.56 6.42
N ALA A 69 -11.33 11.71 7.59
CA ALA A 69 -11.25 12.94 8.39
C ALA A 69 -10.86 12.58 9.84
N LEU A 70 -9.95 13.34 10.42
CA LEU A 70 -9.51 13.14 11.80
C LEU A 70 -9.51 14.46 12.58
N ARG A 71 -9.83 14.38 13.88
CA ARG A 71 -9.82 15.51 14.82
C ARG A 71 -8.70 15.36 15.83
N ALA A 72 -7.93 16.42 16.06
CA ALA A 72 -6.98 16.49 17.16
C ALA A 72 -7.70 16.70 18.49
N LEU A 73 -7.59 15.76 19.45
CA LEU A 73 -8.32 15.84 20.73
C LEU A 73 -7.53 16.56 21.82
N ASP A 74 -6.41 15.99 22.27
CA ASP A 74 -5.71 16.40 23.49
C ASP A 74 -4.44 17.23 23.20
N GLY A 75 -4.50 18.09 22.23
CA GLY A 75 -3.40 18.94 21.80
C GLY A 75 -3.29 19.00 20.28
N PRO A 76 -2.52 19.95 19.74
CA PRO A 76 -2.31 20.06 18.31
C PRO A 76 -1.48 18.90 17.78
N VAL A 77 -1.68 18.56 16.52
CA VAL A 77 -0.85 17.56 15.80
C VAL A 77 -0.25 18.17 14.54
N VAL A 78 0.88 17.61 14.11
CA VAL A 78 1.46 17.89 12.80
C VAL A 78 1.27 16.64 11.95
N VAL A 79 0.72 16.81 10.77
CA VAL A 79 0.32 15.72 9.88
C VAL A 79 0.94 15.92 8.49
N SER A 80 1.22 14.86 7.78
CA SER A 80 1.49 14.91 6.34
C SER A 80 0.62 13.92 5.59
N VAL A 81 0.25 14.26 4.35
CA VAL A 81 -0.54 13.42 3.45
C VAL A 81 0.25 13.19 2.17
N CYS A 82 0.57 11.94 1.85
CA CYS A 82 1.33 11.54 0.65
C CYS A 82 0.62 10.40 -0.09
N GLY A 83 1.12 10.02 -1.26
CA GLY A 83 0.57 8.95 -2.10
C GLY A 83 -0.39 9.47 -3.14
N ALA A 84 -1.64 9.02 -3.15
CA ALA A 84 -2.64 9.58 -4.06
C ALA A 84 -2.80 11.08 -3.85
N VAL A 85 -2.88 11.82 -4.94
CA VAL A 85 -3.12 13.28 -4.88
C VAL A 85 -4.58 13.50 -4.52
N ALA A 86 -4.81 14.20 -3.42
CA ALA A 86 -6.15 14.52 -2.92
C ALA A 86 -6.17 15.93 -2.33
N PRO A 87 -7.31 16.64 -2.38
CA PRO A 87 -7.50 17.88 -1.63
C PRO A 87 -7.34 17.64 -0.13
N VAL A 88 -6.56 18.47 0.53
CA VAL A 88 -6.38 18.44 2.00
C VAL A 88 -6.94 19.73 2.58
N HIS A 89 -7.70 19.63 3.66
CA HIS A 89 -8.29 20.79 4.36
C HIS A 89 -8.11 20.66 5.86
N VAL A 90 -8.00 21.79 6.55
CA VAL A 90 -8.11 21.91 8.01
C VAL A 90 -9.25 22.89 8.29
N ASP A 91 -10.31 22.41 8.95
CA ASP A 91 -11.56 23.17 9.19
C ASP A 91 -12.08 23.85 7.91
N GLY A 92 -12.13 23.11 6.81
CA GLY A 92 -12.58 23.57 5.50
C GLY A 92 -11.60 24.50 4.76
N ARG A 93 -10.47 24.87 5.34
CA ARG A 93 -9.44 25.70 4.68
C ARG A 93 -8.43 24.81 3.95
N PRO A 94 -8.06 25.12 2.69
CA PRO A 94 -7.08 24.36 1.97
C PRO A 94 -5.74 24.27 2.72
N ALA A 95 -5.16 23.07 2.73
CA ALA A 95 -3.88 22.75 3.31
C ALA A 95 -2.97 22.03 2.30
N ALA A 96 -1.68 21.93 2.60
CA ALA A 96 -0.71 21.36 1.67
C ALA A 96 -0.82 19.84 1.57
N TRP A 97 -0.68 19.32 0.36
CA TRP A 97 -0.39 17.91 0.08
C TRP A 97 1.14 17.72 0.02
N ALA A 98 1.64 16.58 0.48
CA ALA A 98 3.06 16.24 0.53
C ALA A 98 3.94 17.28 1.27
N ALA A 99 3.41 17.85 2.35
CA ALA A 99 4.12 18.76 3.24
C ALA A 99 3.57 18.64 4.67
N PRO A 100 4.31 19.10 5.70
CA PRO A 100 3.80 19.18 7.05
C PRO A 100 2.63 20.17 7.17
N VAL A 101 1.55 19.75 7.82
CA VAL A 101 0.34 20.54 8.07
C VAL A 101 0.09 20.58 9.57
N TYR A 102 -0.02 21.77 10.13
CA TYR A 102 -0.40 21.96 11.53
C TYR A 102 -1.91 21.90 11.70
N VAL A 103 -2.37 21.03 12.59
CA VAL A 103 -3.80 20.85 12.93
C VAL A 103 -3.99 21.25 14.39
N PRO A 104 -4.65 22.39 14.69
CA PRO A 104 -4.93 22.84 16.06
C PRO A 104 -5.76 21.84 16.85
N THR A 105 -5.69 21.92 18.16
CA THR A 105 -6.59 21.16 19.06
C THR A 105 -8.05 21.44 18.71
N GLY A 106 -8.87 20.38 18.58
CA GLY A 106 -10.26 20.43 18.20
C GLY A 106 -10.52 20.56 16.69
N ALA A 107 -9.51 21.00 15.90
CA ALA A 107 -9.65 21.15 14.45
C ALA A 107 -9.70 19.78 13.74
N VAL A 108 -10.34 19.77 12.58
CA VAL A 108 -10.50 18.58 11.75
C VAL A 108 -9.64 18.70 10.50
N LEU A 109 -8.73 17.74 10.31
CA LEU A 109 -8.06 17.50 9.03
C LEU A 109 -8.96 16.61 8.17
N GLU A 110 -9.15 16.99 6.91
CA GLU A 110 -9.89 16.20 5.92
C GLU A 110 -9.01 15.89 4.72
N VAL A 111 -8.99 14.64 4.31
CA VAL A 111 -8.41 14.17 3.04
C VAL A 111 -9.56 13.87 2.10
N GLY A 112 -9.73 14.69 1.07
CA GLY A 112 -10.80 14.55 0.09
C GLY A 112 -10.63 13.32 -0.82
N PRO A 113 -11.53 13.15 -1.80
CA PRO A 113 -11.40 12.10 -2.80
C PRO A 113 -10.09 12.23 -3.59
N ALA A 114 -9.46 11.10 -3.88
CA ALA A 114 -8.26 11.06 -4.70
C ALA A 114 -8.59 11.54 -6.13
N VAL A 115 -7.80 12.47 -6.64
CA VAL A 115 -7.87 12.96 -8.02
C VAL A 115 -6.89 12.25 -8.93
N SER A 116 -5.85 11.64 -8.36
CA SER A 116 -4.85 10.81 -9.04
C SER A 116 -4.31 9.77 -8.08
N GLY A 117 -4.24 8.51 -8.50
CA GLY A 117 -3.90 7.39 -7.63
C GLY A 117 -5.10 6.89 -6.81
N VAL A 118 -4.84 6.02 -5.86
CA VAL A 118 -5.87 5.33 -5.06
C VAL A 118 -5.64 5.42 -3.57
N ARG A 119 -4.37 5.38 -3.13
CA ARG A 119 -4.01 5.26 -1.71
C ARG A 119 -3.23 6.45 -1.20
N SER A 120 -3.81 7.12 -0.19
CA SER A 120 -3.11 8.19 0.54
C SER A 120 -2.66 7.69 1.90
N TYR A 121 -1.50 8.18 2.33
CA TYR A 121 -0.88 7.89 3.63
C TYR A 121 -0.91 9.13 4.50
N VAL A 122 -1.54 9.03 5.66
CA VAL A 122 -1.62 10.12 6.64
C VAL A 122 -0.69 9.77 7.80
N ALA A 123 0.45 10.43 7.86
CA ALA A 123 1.38 10.32 8.99
C ALA A 123 1.12 11.43 10.00
N ILE A 124 1.18 11.09 11.28
CA ILE A 124 1.04 12.03 12.39
C ILE A 124 2.37 12.07 13.14
N ALA A 125 2.88 13.25 13.45
CA ALA A 125 4.15 13.44 14.17
C ALA A 125 4.14 12.72 15.52
N GLY A 126 5.14 11.88 15.74
CA GLY A 126 5.24 10.93 16.84
C GLY A 126 4.88 9.50 16.43
N GLY A 127 4.04 9.33 15.40
CA GLY A 127 3.54 8.03 14.95
C GLY A 127 2.33 7.55 15.72
N LEU A 128 1.55 6.68 15.11
CA LEU A 128 0.36 6.07 15.69
C LEU A 128 0.77 4.92 16.62
N LEU A 129 0.13 4.87 17.78
CA LEU A 129 0.25 3.77 18.73
C LEU A 129 -0.95 2.85 18.53
N ALA A 130 -0.69 1.69 17.94
CA ALA A 130 -1.66 0.61 17.80
C ALA A 130 -1.04 -0.69 18.33
N GLU A 131 -1.84 -1.71 18.50
CA GLU A 131 -1.38 -3.02 18.94
C GLU A 131 -0.30 -3.58 18.00
N LEU A 132 0.77 -4.11 18.59
CA LEU A 132 1.85 -4.81 17.89
C LEU A 132 1.52 -6.30 17.80
N VAL A 133 1.31 -6.79 16.59
CA VAL A 133 1.13 -8.22 16.32
C VAL A 133 2.30 -8.69 15.45
N LEU A 134 3.12 -9.59 16.00
CA LEU A 134 4.34 -10.08 15.33
C LEU A 134 5.27 -8.95 14.86
N GLY A 135 5.43 -7.93 15.71
CA GLY A 135 6.32 -6.80 15.44
C GLY A 135 5.80 -5.73 14.49
N SER A 136 4.54 -5.82 14.04
CA SER A 136 3.90 -4.87 13.14
C SER A 136 2.57 -4.37 13.68
N ARG A 137 2.24 -3.11 13.38
CA ARG A 137 0.94 -2.48 13.62
C ARG A 137 0.01 -2.53 12.40
N SER A 138 0.41 -3.25 11.34
CA SER A 138 -0.38 -3.29 10.11
C SER A 138 -1.65 -4.10 10.26
N THR A 139 -2.74 -3.55 9.77
CA THR A 139 -3.98 -4.28 9.48
C THR A 139 -3.73 -5.24 8.32
N ASP A 140 -4.09 -6.50 8.48
CA ASP A 140 -4.11 -7.50 7.41
C ASP A 140 -5.57 -7.87 7.12
N LEU A 141 -6.05 -7.54 5.94
CA LEU A 141 -7.45 -7.77 5.56
C LEU A 141 -7.77 -9.23 5.27
N LEU A 142 -6.77 -10.05 4.93
CA LEU A 142 -6.97 -11.47 4.63
C LEU A 142 -7.02 -12.31 5.90
N SER A 143 -6.04 -12.14 6.77
CA SER A 143 -5.91 -12.95 8.00
C SER A 143 -6.64 -12.36 9.21
N GLY A 144 -7.00 -11.08 9.16
CA GLY A 144 -7.57 -10.36 10.29
C GLY A 144 -6.55 -10.03 11.40
N LEU A 145 -5.26 -10.18 11.14
CA LEU A 145 -4.21 -9.82 12.09
C LEU A 145 -3.98 -8.31 12.15
N GLY A 146 -3.61 -7.84 13.34
CA GLY A 146 -3.41 -6.41 13.62
C GLY A 146 -4.73 -5.66 13.89
N PRO A 147 -4.68 -4.32 13.92
CA PRO A 147 -5.86 -3.49 14.16
C PRO A 147 -6.93 -3.73 13.10
N ALA A 148 -8.20 -3.68 13.49
CA ALA A 148 -9.32 -3.71 12.54
C ALA A 148 -9.31 -2.45 11.62
N PRO A 149 -9.94 -2.52 10.43
CA PRO A 149 -10.22 -1.32 9.65
C PRO A 149 -10.95 -0.27 10.50
N LEU A 150 -10.55 0.98 10.35
CA LEU A 150 -11.08 2.07 11.18
C LEU A 150 -12.52 2.42 10.84
N ARG A 151 -13.22 2.91 11.83
CA ARG A 151 -14.63 3.37 11.77
C ARG A 151 -14.75 4.78 12.30
N ASP A 152 -15.84 5.42 11.95
CA ASP A 152 -16.20 6.71 12.51
C ASP A 152 -16.31 6.62 14.05
N GLY A 153 -15.70 7.55 14.76
CA GLY A 153 -15.63 7.59 16.21
C GLY A 153 -14.43 6.85 16.84
N ASP A 154 -13.66 6.08 16.07
CA ASP A 154 -12.45 5.43 16.61
C ASP A 154 -11.44 6.46 17.10
N ARG A 155 -10.76 6.14 18.22
CA ARG A 155 -9.70 6.97 18.78
C ARG A 155 -8.37 6.26 18.67
N LEU A 156 -7.36 7.01 18.27
CA LEU A 156 -6.00 6.51 18.09
C LEU A 156 -5.05 7.33 18.96
N ALA A 157 -4.28 6.64 19.77
CA ALA A 157 -3.20 7.25 20.54
C ALA A 157 -2.02 7.60 19.61
N VAL A 158 -1.43 8.77 19.87
CA VAL A 158 -0.26 9.29 19.15
C VAL A 158 0.90 9.41 20.12
N ALA A 159 2.05 8.87 19.74
CA ALA A 159 3.25 8.97 20.56
C ALA A 159 3.72 10.44 20.71
N PRO A 160 4.56 10.74 21.71
CA PRO A 160 5.13 12.08 21.89
C PRO A 160 5.78 12.61 20.63
N LEU A 161 5.78 13.94 20.48
CA LEU A 161 6.44 14.62 19.35
C LEU A 161 7.92 14.23 19.29
N PRO A 162 8.48 14.08 18.09
CA PRO A 162 9.92 13.95 17.94
C PRO A 162 10.61 15.20 18.51
N SER A 163 11.80 15.02 19.07
CA SER A 163 12.58 16.11 19.69
C SER A 163 12.99 17.22 18.71
N ALA A 164 12.98 16.94 17.41
CA ALA A 164 13.24 17.88 16.34
C ALA A 164 12.44 17.52 15.08
N PHE A 165 11.92 18.53 14.39
CA PHE A 165 11.39 18.36 13.04
C PHE A 165 12.52 18.51 12.02
N PRO A 166 12.59 17.67 11.00
CA PRO A 166 13.57 17.89 9.94
C PRO A 166 13.31 19.20 9.21
N ALA A 167 14.38 19.91 8.86
CA ALA A 167 14.27 20.92 7.83
C ALA A 167 13.97 20.20 6.51
N VAL A 168 12.74 20.32 6.03
CA VAL A 168 12.33 19.68 4.78
C VAL A 168 12.42 20.71 3.68
N ASP A 169 13.40 20.54 2.78
CA ASP A 169 13.39 21.28 1.52
C ASP A 169 12.22 20.77 0.66
N PRO A 170 11.47 21.67 0.00
CA PRO A 170 10.41 21.27 -0.90
C PRO A 170 10.98 20.39 -2.03
N THR A 171 10.82 19.09 -1.93
CA THR A 171 11.19 18.16 -3.01
C THR A 171 9.98 17.95 -3.89
N PRO A 172 10.09 18.10 -5.21
CA PRO A 172 8.99 17.76 -6.11
C PRO A 172 8.58 16.31 -5.93
N VAL A 173 7.34 16.08 -5.55
CA VAL A 173 6.75 14.75 -5.46
C VAL A 173 5.94 14.51 -6.72
N SER A 174 6.29 13.44 -7.46
CA SER A 174 5.55 13.07 -8.65
C SER A 174 4.20 12.48 -8.26
N ALA A 175 3.13 12.95 -8.91
CA ALA A 175 1.82 12.33 -8.79
C ALA A 175 1.85 10.91 -9.38
N PRO A 176 1.04 9.97 -8.85
CA PRO A 176 0.86 8.67 -9.47
C PRO A 176 0.38 8.80 -10.93
N ALA A 177 0.72 7.81 -11.77
CA ALA A 177 0.25 7.79 -13.16
C ALA A 177 -1.25 7.47 -13.22
N ASP A 178 -2.02 8.28 -13.96
CA ASP A 178 -3.49 8.18 -13.96
C ASP A 178 -4.05 7.18 -14.97
N SER A 179 -3.35 6.88 -16.06
CA SER A 179 -3.96 6.17 -17.18
C SER A 179 -3.28 4.87 -17.58
N LEU A 180 -1.98 4.81 -17.51
CA LEU A 180 -1.18 3.63 -17.86
C LEU A 180 0.01 3.52 -16.93
N ILE A 181 0.13 2.36 -16.28
CA ILE A 181 1.33 1.99 -15.53
C ILE A 181 2.11 0.91 -16.28
N GLU A 182 3.42 1.03 -16.31
CA GLU A 182 4.32 0.01 -16.82
C GLU A 182 5.03 -0.68 -15.65
N LEU A 183 4.94 -2.01 -15.60
CA LEU A 183 5.53 -2.82 -14.55
C LEU A 183 6.57 -3.75 -15.16
N ALA A 184 7.79 -3.69 -14.67
CA ALA A 184 8.80 -4.69 -14.98
C ALA A 184 8.33 -6.06 -14.46
N VAL A 185 8.57 -7.14 -15.22
CA VAL A 185 8.21 -8.50 -14.83
C VAL A 185 9.34 -9.46 -15.13
N LEU A 186 9.70 -10.27 -14.16
CA LEU A 186 10.64 -11.40 -14.29
C LEU A 186 9.85 -12.68 -14.58
N PRO A 187 10.41 -13.67 -15.32
CA PRO A 187 9.80 -14.98 -15.46
C PRO A 187 9.55 -15.63 -14.10
N GLY A 188 8.38 -16.21 -13.93
CA GLY A 188 7.98 -16.88 -12.69
C GLY A 188 8.53 -18.30 -12.58
N PRO A 189 8.46 -18.92 -11.39
CA PRO A 189 8.98 -20.26 -11.14
C PRO A 189 8.19 -21.36 -11.85
N ARG A 190 7.01 -21.04 -12.41
CA ARG A 190 6.15 -21.98 -13.14
C ARG A 190 5.93 -21.56 -14.60
N ALA A 191 6.94 -20.90 -15.19
CA ALA A 191 6.88 -20.48 -16.59
C ALA A 191 6.70 -21.67 -17.56
N GLU A 192 7.07 -22.90 -17.18
CA GLU A 192 6.86 -24.12 -17.96
C GLU A 192 5.39 -24.49 -18.14
N HIS A 193 4.48 -23.99 -17.28
CA HIS A 193 3.03 -24.15 -17.45
C HIS A 193 2.44 -23.20 -18.50
N PHE A 194 3.28 -22.38 -19.12
CA PHE A 194 2.87 -21.38 -20.10
C PHE A 194 3.76 -21.50 -21.34
N GLY A 195 3.17 -21.52 -22.51
CA GLY A 195 3.95 -21.45 -23.75
C GLY A 195 4.56 -20.07 -23.98
N ALA A 196 5.56 -19.99 -24.87
CA ALA A 196 6.19 -18.72 -25.25
C ALA A 196 5.17 -17.65 -25.71
N GLU A 197 4.02 -18.08 -26.25
CA GLU A 197 2.95 -17.18 -26.67
C GLU A 197 2.28 -16.48 -25.47
N ALA A 198 2.02 -17.19 -24.38
CA ALA A 198 1.44 -16.59 -23.19
C ALA A 198 2.37 -15.52 -22.59
N TRP A 199 3.68 -15.78 -22.55
CA TRP A 199 4.67 -14.80 -22.12
C TRP A 199 4.72 -13.57 -23.04
N ARG A 200 4.67 -13.77 -24.36
CA ARG A 200 4.59 -12.67 -25.32
C ARG A 200 3.32 -11.86 -25.16
N THR A 201 2.19 -12.53 -24.95
CA THR A 201 0.91 -11.88 -24.69
C THR A 201 0.97 -11.05 -23.42
N LEU A 202 1.47 -11.61 -22.31
CA LEU A 202 1.63 -10.88 -21.04
C LEU A 202 2.46 -9.60 -21.23
N THR A 203 3.59 -9.70 -21.94
CA THR A 203 4.58 -8.60 -22.03
C THR A 203 4.31 -7.59 -23.15
N ARG A 204 3.31 -7.82 -24.01
CA ARG A 204 2.96 -6.91 -25.12
C ARG A 204 1.56 -6.33 -25.01
N ALA A 205 0.65 -7.04 -24.36
CA ALA A 205 -0.73 -6.60 -24.23
C ALA A 205 -0.91 -5.57 -23.11
N GLU A 206 -2.05 -4.89 -23.16
CA GLU A 206 -2.54 -4.05 -22.07
C GLU A 206 -3.63 -4.80 -21.31
N TYR A 207 -3.55 -4.69 -19.99
CA TYR A 207 -4.55 -5.19 -19.06
C TYR A 207 -5.25 -4.00 -18.38
N ARG A 208 -6.40 -4.25 -17.78
CA ARG A 208 -7.13 -3.25 -16.99
C ARG A 208 -7.39 -3.78 -15.59
N VAL A 209 -7.15 -2.93 -14.60
CA VAL A 209 -7.51 -3.22 -13.21
C VAL A 209 -9.01 -3.31 -13.09
N GLN A 210 -9.51 -4.42 -12.51
CA GLN A 210 -10.92 -4.70 -12.29
C GLN A 210 -11.40 -4.20 -10.91
N ASP A 211 -12.71 -4.00 -10.76
CA ASP A 211 -13.35 -3.47 -9.55
C ASP A 211 -13.13 -4.33 -8.30
N GLN A 212 -12.94 -5.66 -8.48
CA GLN A 212 -12.68 -6.59 -7.37
C GLN A 212 -11.24 -6.53 -6.83
N SER A 213 -10.44 -5.59 -7.33
CA SER A 213 -9.08 -5.36 -6.84
C SER A 213 -9.08 -4.75 -5.44
N ASN A 214 -8.15 -5.19 -4.59
CA ASN A 214 -8.03 -4.73 -3.21
C ASN A 214 -6.57 -4.82 -2.72
N ARG A 215 -6.36 -4.84 -1.39
CA ARG A 215 -5.01 -4.97 -0.80
C ARG A 215 -4.40 -6.36 -0.96
N ILE A 216 -5.21 -7.39 -1.26
CA ILE A 216 -4.74 -8.76 -1.48
C ILE A 216 -4.12 -8.89 -2.87
N ALA A 217 -4.82 -8.37 -3.89
CA ALA A 217 -4.36 -8.48 -5.27
C ALA A 217 -5.06 -7.49 -6.21
N LEU A 218 -4.38 -7.13 -7.31
CA LEU A 218 -5.02 -6.56 -8.48
C LEU A 218 -5.51 -7.70 -9.39
N ARG A 219 -6.80 -7.72 -9.67
CA ARG A 219 -7.40 -8.56 -10.70
C ARG A 219 -7.33 -7.82 -12.03
N LEU A 220 -6.82 -8.48 -13.06
CA LEU A 220 -6.54 -7.85 -14.34
C LEU A 220 -7.42 -8.46 -15.43
N GLY A 221 -8.19 -7.62 -16.09
CA GLY A 221 -8.96 -7.99 -17.29
C GLY A 221 -8.17 -7.68 -18.54
N GLY A 222 -8.22 -8.57 -19.53
CA GLY A 222 -7.49 -8.41 -20.80
C GLY A 222 -7.36 -9.72 -21.55
N PRO A 223 -6.37 -9.86 -22.45
CA PRO A 223 -6.12 -11.10 -23.14
C PRO A 223 -5.85 -12.28 -22.21
N VAL A 224 -6.48 -13.39 -22.49
CA VAL A 224 -6.32 -14.65 -21.76
C VAL A 224 -4.92 -15.21 -22.00
N LEU A 225 -4.27 -15.64 -20.94
CA LEU A 225 -2.98 -16.33 -20.99
C LEU A 225 -3.21 -17.84 -21.04
N ALA A 226 -2.98 -18.42 -22.22
CA ALA A 226 -3.15 -19.85 -22.43
C ALA A 226 -2.20 -20.64 -21.54
N ARG A 227 -2.74 -21.58 -20.78
CA ARG A 227 -2.01 -22.49 -19.89
C ARG A 227 -1.78 -23.83 -20.57
N GLN A 228 -0.69 -24.48 -20.21
CA GLN A 228 -0.37 -25.85 -20.58
C GLN A 228 -0.31 -26.68 -19.27
N GLY A 229 -1.10 -27.76 -19.20
CA GLY A 229 -1.11 -28.58 -17.99
C GLY A 229 -2.40 -28.47 -17.15
N PRO A 230 -2.38 -28.93 -15.89
CA PRO A 230 -3.56 -29.02 -15.04
C PRO A 230 -4.10 -27.63 -14.64
N ASP A 231 -5.40 -27.58 -14.29
CA ASP A 231 -6.06 -26.34 -13.86
C ASP A 231 -5.57 -25.82 -12.51
N SER A 232 -5.02 -26.69 -11.68
CA SER A 232 -4.38 -26.36 -10.41
C SER A 232 -3.12 -27.17 -10.21
N ILE A 233 -2.20 -26.61 -9.44
CA ILE A 233 -0.97 -27.29 -8.99
C ILE A 233 -1.06 -27.54 -7.47
N PRO A 234 -0.26 -28.42 -6.91
CA PRO A 234 -0.11 -28.51 -5.46
C PRO A 234 0.20 -27.10 -4.89
N SER A 235 -0.38 -26.81 -3.71
CA SER A 235 -0.19 -25.51 -3.07
C SER A 235 1.31 -25.27 -2.81
N GLU A 236 1.81 -24.12 -3.26
CA GLU A 236 3.18 -23.70 -3.10
C GLU A 236 3.28 -22.29 -2.47
N GLY A 237 4.46 -21.91 -1.99
CA GLY A 237 4.69 -20.58 -1.42
C GLY A 237 4.39 -19.48 -2.43
N ALA A 238 3.62 -18.49 -2.01
CA ALA A 238 3.33 -17.30 -2.78
C ALA A 238 4.11 -16.11 -2.23
N ILE A 239 4.51 -15.20 -3.12
CA ILE A 239 5.27 -14.01 -2.77
C ILE A 239 4.57 -12.75 -3.26
N LEU A 240 4.87 -11.63 -2.61
CA LEU A 240 4.48 -10.30 -3.06
C LEU A 240 4.95 -10.09 -4.52
N GLY A 241 4.11 -9.51 -5.35
CA GLY A 241 4.42 -9.27 -6.77
C GLY A 241 4.23 -10.48 -7.68
N ALA A 242 3.85 -11.66 -7.17
CA ALA A 242 3.55 -12.82 -8.02
C ALA A 242 2.34 -12.57 -8.93
N LEU A 243 2.50 -12.90 -10.20
CA LEU A 243 1.41 -12.93 -11.19
C LEU A 243 0.90 -14.35 -11.33
N GLN A 244 -0.14 -14.67 -10.59
CA GLN A 244 -0.85 -15.94 -10.66
C GLN A 244 -1.85 -15.95 -11.80
N VAL A 245 -2.01 -17.09 -12.47
CA VAL A 245 -2.98 -17.26 -13.56
C VAL A 245 -3.93 -18.41 -13.21
N PRO A 246 -5.15 -18.11 -12.73
CA PRO A 246 -6.21 -19.09 -12.50
C PRO A 246 -6.70 -19.78 -13.77
N ALA A 247 -7.73 -20.64 -13.66
CA ALA A 247 -8.28 -21.40 -14.77
C ALA A 247 -8.90 -20.53 -15.89
N ASP A 248 -9.39 -19.34 -15.56
CA ASP A 248 -9.91 -18.37 -16.52
C ASP A 248 -8.83 -17.70 -17.40
N GLY A 249 -7.55 -17.92 -17.07
CA GLY A 249 -6.41 -17.36 -17.80
C GLY A 249 -6.16 -15.88 -17.56
N LEU A 250 -6.86 -15.22 -16.64
CA LEU A 250 -6.66 -13.81 -16.32
C LEU A 250 -5.65 -13.64 -15.18
N PRO A 251 -4.61 -12.81 -15.37
CA PRO A 251 -3.57 -12.67 -14.34
C PRO A 251 -4.07 -11.92 -13.11
N ILE A 252 -3.60 -12.36 -11.95
CA ILE A 252 -3.82 -11.74 -10.64
C ILE A 252 -2.46 -11.35 -10.09
N LEU A 253 -2.22 -10.04 -9.87
CA LEU A 253 -0.98 -9.53 -9.27
C LEU A 253 -1.14 -9.46 -7.75
N PHE A 254 -0.38 -10.25 -7.02
CA PHE A 254 -0.41 -10.26 -5.56
C PHE A 254 0.18 -8.98 -4.96
N LEU A 255 -0.55 -8.44 -3.98
CA LEU A 255 -0.17 -7.27 -3.21
C LEU A 255 0.11 -7.63 -1.73
N ALA A 256 0.19 -6.66 -0.82
CA ALA A 256 0.73 -6.84 0.52
C ALA A 256 -0.04 -7.86 1.39
N ASP A 257 -1.36 -7.94 1.26
CA ASP A 257 -2.19 -8.88 2.05
C ASP A 257 -2.43 -10.21 1.30
N HIS A 258 -1.55 -10.58 0.34
CA HIS A 258 -1.67 -11.83 -0.40
C HIS A 258 -1.57 -13.06 0.53
N PRO A 259 -2.21 -14.18 0.16
CA PRO A 259 -2.05 -15.41 0.92
C PRO A 259 -0.61 -15.92 0.84
N PRO A 260 -0.05 -16.50 1.92
CA PRO A 260 1.31 -17.05 1.91
C PRO A 260 1.50 -18.26 1.01
N THR A 261 0.41 -18.90 0.58
CA THR A 261 0.44 -20.04 -0.35
C THR A 261 -0.66 -19.94 -1.40
N GLY A 262 -0.47 -20.56 -2.56
CA GLY A 262 -1.47 -20.63 -3.63
C GLY A 262 -1.31 -21.88 -4.48
N GLY A 263 -2.38 -22.24 -5.21
CA GLY A 263 -2.46 -23.44 -6.05
C GLY A 263 -2.62 -23.17 -7.54
N TYR A 264 -2.31 -21.97 -8.00
CA TYR A 264 -2.28 -21.64 -9.43
C TYR A 264 -0.86 -21.28 -9.87
N PRO A 265 -0.47 -21.62 -11.10
CA PRO A 265 0.90 -21.35 -11.55
C PRO A 265 1.17 -19.85 -11.65
N VAL A 266 2.40 -19.49 -11.27
CA VAL A 266 2.93 -18.11 -11.33
C VAL A 266 3.71 -17.94 -12.63
N ILE A 267 3.18 -17.13 -13.55
CA ILE A 267 3.82 -16.84 -14.85
C ILE A 267 4.98 -15.86 -14.72
N GLY A 268 4.90 -14.93 -13.80
CA GLY A 268 5.91 -13.88 -13.62
C GLY A 268 5.87 -13.28 -12.24
N VAL A 269 6.89 -12.48 -11.93
CA VAL A 269 6.99 -11.74 -10.66
C VAL A 269 7.36 -10.29 -10.95
N VAL A 270 6.58 -9.37 -10.42
CA VAL A 270 6.87 -7.93 -10.42
C VAL A 270 7.79 -7.62 -9.24
N PRO A 271 8.96 -7.05 -9.44
CA PRO A 271 9.89 -6.69 -8.35
C PRO A 271 9.28 -5.68 -7.37
N ASP A 272 9.68 -5.77 -6.10
CA ASP A 272 9.17 -4.91 -5.00
C ASP A 272 9.25 -3.41 -5.34
N GLU A 273 10.32 -3.00 -6.03
CA GLU A 273 10.57 -1.59 -6.40
C GLU A 273 9.50 -1.02 -7.33
N ALA A 274 8.83 -1.86 -8.12
CA ALA A 274 7.79 -1.43 -9.06
C ALA A 274 6.37 -1.50 -8.45
N LEU A 275 6.19 -2.16 -7.32
CA LEU A 275 4.86 -2.42 -6.75
C LEU A 275 4.14 -1.17 -6.24
N HIS A 276 4.87 -0.10 -5.91
CA HIS A 276 4.26 1.16 -5.52
C HIS A 276 3.41 1.77 -6.65
N HIS A 277 3.75 1.55 -7.93
CA HIS A 277 2.90 1.94 -9.05
C HIS A 277 1.61 1.11 -9.08
N ALA A 278 1.70 -0.20 -8.85
CA ALA A 278 0.53 -1.07 -8.75
C ALA A 278 -0.35 -0.71 -7.55
N ALA A 279 0.25 -0.25 -6.44
CA ALA A 279 -0.48 0.21 -5.26
C ALA A 279 -1.39 1.42 -5.56
N GLN A 280 -1.06 2.23 -6.54
CA GLN A 280 -1.83 3.41 -6.94
C GLN A 280 -2.79 3.15 -8.11
N ALA A 281 -2.83 1.91 -8.63
CA ALA A 281 -3.69 1.53 -9.75
C ALA A 281 -5.11 1.24 -9.27
N GLY A 282 -6.05 2.10 -9.63
CA GLY A 282 -7.48 1.92 -9.38
C GLY A 282 -8.20 1.18 -10.51
N PRO A 283 -9.49 0.84 -10.31
CA PRO A 283 -10.32 0.27 -11.35
C PRO A 283 -10.25 1.07 -12.66
N GLY A 284 -10.10 0.36 -13.78
CA GLY A 284 -9.97 0.96 -15.10
C GLY A 284 -8.54 1.38 -15.48
N THR A 285 -7.61 1.52 -14.54
CA THR A 285 -6.20 1.81 -14.85
C THR A 285 -5.64 0.74 -15.79
N ARG A 286 -4.97 1.19 -16.85
CA ARG A 286 -4.29 0.28 -17.79
C ARG A 286 -2.93 -0.13 -17.20
N VAL A 287 -2.62 -1.40 -17.37
CA VAL A 287 -1.36 -2.01 -16.90
C VAL A 287 -0.68 -2.68 -18.08
N ARG A 288 0.60 -2.40 -18.27
CA ARG A 288 1.45 -3.07 -19.25
C ARG A 288 2.65 -3.67 -18.54
N PHE A 289 2.88 -4.96 -18.78
CA PHE A 289 4.08 -5.62 -18.28
C PHE A 289 5.22 -5.52 -19.28
N ARG A 290 6.44 -5.30 -18.78
CA ARG A 290 7.67 -5.28 -19.58
C ARG A 290 8.61 -6.34 -19.06
N ALA A 291 9.05 -7.24 -19.94
CA ALA A 291 10.06 -8.21 -19.55
C ALA A 291 11.29 -7.49 -18.99
N ALA A 292 11.66 -7.80 -17.76
CA ALA A 292 12.88 -7.26 -17.16
C ALA A 292 14.10 -7.96 -17.76
N ASN A 293 15.11 -7.19 -18.16
CA ASN A 293 16.41 -7.74 -18.55
C ASN A 293 17.20 -8.08 -17.28
N LEU A 294 17.53 -9.36 -17.10
CA LEU A 294 18.39 -9.84 -16.01
C LEU A 294 19.84 -9.32 -16.10
N GLY A 295 20.17 -8.42 -17.05
CA GLY A 295 21.49 -7.89 -17.32
C GLY A 295 21.74 -6.42 -16.92
N GLY A 296 20.84 -5.77 -16.16
CA GLY A 296 21.11 -4.42 -15.63
C GLY A 296 21.94 -4.45 -14.34
N PRO A 297 22.82 -3.44 -14.09
CA PRO A 297 23.59 -3.38 -12.85
C PRO A 297 22.65 -3.11 -11.67
N GLY A 298 22.26 -4.13 -10.90
CA GLY A 298 21.42 -3.97 -9.71
C GLY A 298 20.88 -5.26 -9.09
N ILE A 299 21.04 -6.42 -9.72
CA ILE A 299 20.63 -7.70 -9.12
C ILE A 299 21.87 -8.57 -8.89
N ALA A 300 22.71 -8.15 -7.97
CA ALA A 300 23.65 -8.99 -7.28
C ALA A 300 23.11 -9.20 -5.86
N HIS A 301 22.90 -10.46 -5.49
CA HIS A 301 22.48 -10.97 -4.18
C HIS A 301 20.97 -11.01 -3.92
N LEU A 302 20.36 -12.09 -4.36
CA LEU A 302 19.40 -12.88 -3.57
C LEU A 302 20.07 -14.17 -3.13
#